data_c2cfe3384213dd710e598bf34837c2b8
#
_entry.id   c2cfe3384213dd710e598bf34837c2b8
#
_cell.length_a   1.000
_cell.length_b   1.000
_cell.length_c   1.000
_cell.angle_alpha   90.00
_cell.angle_beta   90.00
_cell.angle_gamma   90.00
#
_symmetry.space_group_name_H-M   'P 1'
#
loop_
_entity.id
_entity.type
_entity.pdbx_description
1 polymer ?
#
loop_
_entity_poly.entity_id
_entity_poly.type
_entity_poly.pdbx_seq_one_letter_code
_entity_poly.pdbx_strand_id
1 'polypeptide(L)'
;MRSSGTIAIIGGGPRGISVLERLAAQHAAEAGGPGDTSGSGPVTVHLVDDTEPGAGRVWRTDQTRTLCMNTLADAVTLFTEPGSTVTAPVVEGPTMYEWIRLIRGDSLPDQADPNGAKTALFRGHPAMVRGEFHSEIAATEPESHPSRALYGEYLRWVLSVVLASVPESLKVEVHQARATEITQVTGDDGIVRDEITLEH
;
A
#
# COMPACT_ATOMS: atom_id res chain seq x y z
N MET A 1 -5.77 9.38 -30.43
CA MET A 1 -6.01 8.11 -29.71
C MET A 1 -5.28 8.23 -28.38
N ARG A 2 -5.97 8.11 -27.25
CA ARG A 2 -5.33 8.06 -25.93
C ARG A 2 -4.65 6.70 -25.81
N SER A 3 -3.36 6.67 -25.52
CA SER A 3 -2.64 5.42 -25.26
C SER A 3 -3.08 4.88 -23.91
N SER A 4 -3.61 3.66 -23.86
CA SER A 4 -3.79 2.93 -22.61
C SER A 4 -2.44 2.38 -22.17
N GLY A 5 -2.06 2.60 -20.91
CA GLY A 5 -0.83 2.07 -20.33
C GLY A 5 -1.10 0.83 -19.51
N THR A 6 -0.14 -0.08 -19.48
CA THR A 6 -0.16 -1.23 -18.54
C THR A 6 1.15 -1.26 -17.77
N ILE A 7 1.06 -1.44 -16.46
CA ILE A 7 2.20 -1.50 -15.54
C ILE A 7 2.08 -2.81 -14.77
N ALA A 8 3.17 -3.57 -14.65
CA ALA A 8 3.25 -4.72 -13.77
C ALA A 8 4.18 -4.40 -12.59
N ILE A 9 3.70 -4.61 -11.37
CA ILE A 9 4.47 -4.52 -10.12
C ILE A 9 4.65 -5.95 -9.62
N ILE A 10 5.87 -6.46 -9.70
CA ILE A 10 6.20 -7.80 -9.21
C ILE A 10 6.74 -7.68 -7.78
N GLY A 11 5.95 -8.16 -6.84
CA GLY A 11 6.17 -8.04 -5.40
C GLY A 11 5.15 -7.10 -4.74
N GLY A 12 4.17 -7.67 -4.06
CA GLY A 12 3.09 -6.96 -3.35
C GLY A 12 3.43 -6.59 -1.90
N GLY A 13 4.71 -6.63 -1.50
CA GLY A 13 5.16 -6.17 -0.19
C GLY A 13 5.30 -4.64 -0.08
N PRO A 14 5.97 -4.11 0.97
CA PRO A 14 6.03 -2.67 1.26
C PRO A 14 6.43 -1.80 0.07
N ARG A 15 7.41 -2.23 -0.73
CA ARG A 15 7.88 -1.47 -1.90
C ARG A 15 6.83 -1.41 -3.00
N GLY A 16 6.19 -2.55 -3.30
CA GLY A 16 5.12 -2.59 -4.31
C GLY A 16 3.92 -1.74 -3.90
N ILE A 17 3.55 -1.78 -2.61
CA ILE A 17 2.49 -0.93 -2.06
C ILE A 17 2.86 0.55 -2.20
N SER A 18 4.09 0.94 -1.85
CA SER A 18 4.54 2.34 -1.97
C SER A 18 4.50 2.84 -3.41
N VAL A 19 4.89 2.01 -4.38
CA VAL A 19 4.79 2.36 -5.80
C VAL A 19 3.32 2.53 -6.22
N LEU A 20 2.46 1.59 -5.83
CA LEU A 20 1.04 1.65 -6.15
C LEU A 20 0.37 2.87 -5.54
N GLU A 21 0.68 3.19 -4.28
CA GLU A 21 0.17 4.36 -3.58
C GLU A 21 0.57 5.65 -4.28
N ARG A 22 1.84 5.78 -4.68
CA ARG A 22 2.32 6.96 -5.43
C ARG A 22 1.65 7.10 -6.79
N LEU A 23 1.46 6.00 -7.51
CA LEU A 23 0.72 6.01 -8.77
C LEU A 23 -0.73 6.46 -8.56
N ALA A 24 -1.41 5.93 -7.55
CA ALA A 24 -2.79 6.32 -7.24
C ALA A 24 -2.89 7.81 -6.88
N ALA A 25 -1.98 8.32 -6.02
CA ALA A 25 -1.95 9.72 -5.61
C ALA A 25 -1.70 10.66 -6.80
N GLN A 26 -0.79 10.31 -7.70
CA GLN A 26 -0.49 11.09 -8.90
C GLN A 26 -1.68 11.12 -9.86
N HIS A 27 -2.29 9.97 -10.16
CA HIS A 27 -3.46 9.89 -11.03
C HIS A 27 -4.66 10.64 -10.45
N ALA A 28 -4.86 10.60 -9.12
CA ALA A 28 -5.92 11.37 -8.46
C ALA A 28 -5.71 12.88 -8.62
N ALA A 29 -4.46 13.36 -8.53
CA ALA A 29 -4.14 14.78 -8.71
C ALA A 29 -4.35 15.25 -10.16
N GLU A 30 -3.99 14.43 -11.14
CA GLU A 30 -4.18 14.72 -12.57
C GLU A 30 -5.67 14.76 -12.95
N ALA A 31 -6.50 13.94 -12.33
CA ALA A 31 -7.95 13.89 -12.57
C ALA A 31 -8.71 15.10 -11.99
N GLY A 32 -8.12 15.87 -11.08
CA GLY A 32 -8.78 16.97 -10.34
C GLY A 32 -8.72 18.35 -11.00
N GLY A 33 -8.05 18.52 -12.15
CA GLY A 33 -7.93 19.81 -12.84
C GLY A 33 -9.20 20.14 -13.65
N PRO A 34 -9.94 21.25 -13.38
CA PRO A 34 -11.09 21.65 -14.19
C PRO A 34 -10.60 22.03 -15.60
N GLY A 35 -10.94 21.22 -16.60
CA GLY A 35 -10.71 21.50 -18.03
C GLY A 35 -9.53 20.80 -18.67
N ASP A 36 -8.78 19.96 -17.96
CA ASP A 36 -7.70 19.19 -18.57
C ASP A 36 -8.24 17.92 -19.25
N THR A 37 -8.47 18.01 -20.57
CA THR A 37 -8.77 16.85 -21.43
C THR A 37 -7.51 16.16 -21.93
N SER A 38 -6.31 16.57 -21.47
CA SER A 38 -5.00 15.99 -21.83
C SER A 38 -4.64 14.76 -20.98
N GLY A 39 -5.50 14.36 -20.04
CA GLY A 39 -5.27 13.21 -19.18
C GLY A 39 -4.87 11.96 -19.97
N SER A 40 -3.86 11.26 -19.46
CA SER A 40 -3.44 9.95 -19.94
C SER A 40 -4.66 9.03 -20.09
N GLY A 41 -4.64 8.10 -21.05
CA GLY A 41 -5.68 7.09 -21.16
C GLY A 41 -5.73 6.23 -19.89
N PRO A 42 -6.74 5.36 -19.75
CA PRO A 42 -6.84 4.50 -18.57
C PRO A 42 -5.58 3.64 -18.44
N VAL A 43 -5.02 3.60 -17.25
CA VAL A 43 -3.86 2.78 -16.91
C VAL A 43 -4.32 1.56 -16.11
N THR A 44 -3.83 0.38 -16.48
CA THR A 44 -4.03 -0.84 -15.70
C THR A 44 -2.73 -1.19 -14.98
N VAL A 45 -2.82 -1.39 -13.67
CA VAL A 45 -1.71 -1.86 -12.84
C VAL A 45 -1.98 -3.29 -12.40
N HIS A 46 -1.09 -4.21 -12.74
CA HIS A 46 -1.09 -5.58 -12.23
C HIS A 46 -0.13 -5.67 -11.05
N LEU A 47 -0.66 -5.89 -9.84
CA LEU A 47 0.13 -6.16 -8.64
C LEU A 47 0.23 -7.68 -8.46
N VAL A 48 1.42 -8.23 -8.58
CA VAL A 48 1.67 -9.68 -8.56
C VAL A 48 2.50 -10.04 -7.34
N ASP A 49 2.04 -11.00 -6.54
CA ASP A 49 2.80 -11.59 -5.44
C ASP A 49 2.44 -13.07 -5.28
N ASP A 50 3.44 -13.93 -5.06
CA ASP A 50 3.22 -15.38 -4.87
C ASP A 50 2.75 -15.74 -3.45
N THR A 51 2.71 -14.75 -2.58
CA THR A 51 2.18 -14.83 -1.21
C THR A 51 0.98 -13.91 -1.04
N GLU A 52 0.56 -13.69 0.20
CA GLU A 52 -0.54 -12.77 0.49
C GLU A 52 -0.14 -11.32 0.14
N PRO A 53 -0.81 -10.66 -0.81
CA PRO A 53 -0.52 -9.28 -1.17
C PRO A 53 -0.64 -8.35 0.04
N GLY A 54 0.25 -7.39 0.12
CA GLY A 54 0.39 -6.49 1.27
C GLY A 54 1.53 -6.94 2.18
N ALA A 55 1.43 -8.10 2.76
CA ALA A 55 2.46 -8.66 3.64
C ALA A 55 3.68 -9.16 2.84
N GLY A 56 3.46 -9.78 1.69
CA GLY A 56 4.51 -10.40 0.91
C GLY A 56 5.21 -11.52 1.67
N ARG A 57 6.30 -12.02 1.12
CA ARG A 57 7.01 -13.20 1.65
C ARG A 57 7.68 -12.96 2.99
N VAL A 58 8.15 -11.74 3.27
CA VAL A 58 8.95 -11.42 4.47
C VAL A 58 8.07 -11.12 5.69
N TRP A 59 6.93 -10.49 5.48
CA TRP A 59 6.05 -9.99 6.53
C TRP A 59 4.80 -10.84 6.72
N ARG A 60 4.89 -12.12 6.37
CA ARG A 60 3.78 -13.05 6.47
C ARG A 60 3.13 -13.00 7.84
N THR A 61 1.82 -12.91 7.85
CA THR A 61 1.03 -12.79 9.08
C THR A 61 0.90 -14.11 9.85
N ASP A 62 1.21 -15.24 9.20
CA ASP A 62 1.17 -16.60 9.76
C ASP A 62 2.53 -17.11 10.29
N GLN A 63 3.56 -16.23 10.32
CA GLN A 63 4.89 -16.60 10.83
C GLN A 63 5.00 -16.46 12.35
N THR A 64 6.10 -16.97 12.91
CA THR A 64 6.37 -16.82 14.33
C THR A 64 6.50 -15.36 14.78
N ARG A 65 5.94 -15.02 15.91
CA ARG A 65 6.02 -13.66 16.51
C ARG A 65 7.33 -13.38 17.24
N THR A 66 8.25 -14.34 17.28
CA THR A 66 9.61 -14.12 17.80
C THR A 66 10.51 -13.36 16.82
N LEU A 67 10.14 -13.33 15.53
CA LEU A 67 10.83 -12.52 14.54
C LEU A 67 10.31 -11.08 14.59
N CYS A 68 11.10 -10.21 15.22
CA CYS A 68 10.76 -8.81 15.35
C CYS A 68 11.26 -7.96 14.17
N MET A 69 10.69 -6.77 14.05
CA MET A 69 11.21 -5.70 13.22
C MET A 69 12.51 -5.16 13.83
N ASN A 70 13.36 -4.61 12.98
CA ASN A 70 14.55 -3.84 13.41
C ASN A 70 14.26 -2.32 13.48
N THR A 71 13.01 -1.92 13.28
CA THR A 71 12.52 -0.54 13.31
C THR A 71 11.51 -0.40 14.45
N LEU A 72 11.46 0.77 15.08
CA LEU A 72 10.49 1.08 16.12
C LEU A 72 9.07 1.18 15.53
N ALA A 73 8.08 0.87 16.35
CA ALA A 73 6.67 0.93 15.93
C ALA A 73 6.27 2.35 15.45
N ASP A 74 6.77 3.40 16.12
CA ASP A 74 6.44 4.78 15.78
C ASP A 74 7.28 5.35 14.64
N ALA A 75 8.36 4.66 14.25
CA ALA A 75 9.26 5.11 13.18
C ALA A 75 8.93 4.56 11.81
N VAL A 76 7.84 3.81 11.64
CA VAL A 76 7.49 3.18 10.37
C VAL A 76 6.11 3.59 9.88
N THR A 77 6.07 4.06 8.64
CA THR A 77 4.83 4.34 7.90
C THR A 77 5.01 3.98 6.43
N LEU A 78 3.92 3.72 5.72
CA LEU A 78 3.85 3.59 4.25
C LEU A 78 3.17 4.81 3.60
N PHE A 79 2.70 5.73 4.42
CA PHE A 79 2.10 6.98 3.96
C PHE A 79 3.14 8.09 3.86
N THR A 80 2.85 9.10 3.06
CA THR A 80 3.69 10.31 2.97
C THR A 80 3.30 11.30 4.05
N GLU A 81 4.26 12.11 4.46
CA GLU A 81 4.08 13.12 5.51
C GLU A 81 4.24 14.53 4.95
N PRO A 82 3.64 15.55 5.60
CA PRO A 82 3.90 16.95 5.28
C PRO A 82 5.41 17.24 5.33
N GLY A 83 5.92 17.89 4.29
CA GLY A 83 7.36 18.16 4.15
C GLY A 83 8.16 17.05 3.48
N SER A 84 7.54 15.93 3.09
CA SER A 84 8.17 14.93 2.23
C SER A 84 8.63 15.55 0.90
N THR A 85 9.78 15.08 0.38
CA THR A 85 10.37 15.58 -0.87
C THR A 85 9.76 14.90 -2.12
N VAL A 86 8.60 14.27 -1.99
CA VAL A 86 7.88 13.64 -3.10
C VAL A 86 7.20 14.67 -3.99
N THR A 87 7.16 14.42 -5.28
CA THR A 87 6.50 15.30 -6.25
C THR A 87 4.99 15.09 -6.37
N ALA A 88 4.51 13.93 -5.97
CA ALA A 88 3.08 13.62 -5.92
C ALA A 88 2.43 14.19 -4.64
N PRO A 89 1.11 14.34 -4.60
CA PRO A 89 0.41 14.81 -3.40
C PRO A 89 0.76 14.01 -2.16
N VAL A 90 0.83 14.69 -1.02
CA VAL A 90 0.95 14.04 0.28
C VAL A 90 -0.37 13.36 0.62
N VAL A 91 -0.28 12.09 1.00
CA VAL A 91 -1.40 11.29 1.52
C VAL A 91 -1.05 10.89 2.95
N GLU A 92 -1.58 11.63 3.90
CA GLU A 92 -1.32 11.38 5.32
C GLU A 92 -2.04 10.13 5.81
N GLY A 93 -1.32 9.32 6.58
CA GLY A 93 -1.89 8.15 7.24
C GLY A 93 -1.09 7.80 8.50
N PRO A 94 -1.63 6.93 9.36
CA PRO A 94 -1.01 6.62 10.64
C PRO A 94 0.30 5.84 10.46
N THR A 95 1.28 6.12 11.34
CA THR A 95 2.40 5.21 11.59
C THR A 95 1.86 3.87 12.10
N MET A 96 2.70 2.84 12.16
CA MET A 96 2.27 1.56 12.71
C MET A 96 1.82 1.71 14.18
N TYR A 97 2.51 2.53 14.99
CA TYR A 97 2.12 2.76 16.38
C TYR A 97 0.80 3.53 16.48
N GLU A 98 0.61 4.57 15.70
CA GLU A 98 -0.64 5.32 15.63
C GLU A 98 -1.81 4.43 15.19
N TRP A 99 -1.60 3.53 14.19
CA TRP A 99 -2.56 2.53 13.79
C TRP A 99 -2.91 1.55 14.93
N ILE A 100 -1.92 1.09 15.70
CA ILE A 100 -2.14 0.26 16.90
C ILE A 100 -2.98 1.02 17.95
N ARG A 101 -2.69 2.30 18.20
CA ARG A 101 -3.50 3.13 19.10
C ARG A 101 -4.95 3.22 18.65
N LEU A 102 -5.18 3.46 17.37
CA LEU A 102 -6.53 3.54 16.81
C LEU A 102 -7.28 2.21 16.93
N ILE A 103 -6.61 1.06 16.78
CA ILE A 103 -7.20 -0.27 17.02
C ILE A 103 -7.60 -0.45 18.49
N ARG A 104 -6.80 0.06 19.43
CA ARG A 104 -7.12 0.06 20.88
C ARG A 104 -8.33 0.94 21.22
N GLY A 105 -8.74 1.83 20.31
CA GLY A 105 -9.76 2.85 20.55
C GLY A 105 -9.21 4.13 21.19
N ASP A 106 -7.88 4.29 21.21
CA ASP A 106 -7.23 5.50 21.70
C ASP A 106 -7.39 6.66 20.71
N SER A 107 -7.36 7.89 21.21
CA SER A 107 -7.22 9.08 20.38
C SER A 107 -5.75 9.34 20.06
N LEU A 108 -5.48 9.83 18.85
CA LEU A 108 -4.16 10.35 18.52
C LEU A 108 -3.98 11.74 19.16
N PRO A 109 -2.74 12.10 19.59
CA PRO A 109 -2.45 13.46 20.06
C PRO A 109 -2.62 14.48 18.94
N ASP A 110 -3.04 15.71 19.27
CA ASP A 110 -3.21 16.80 18.30
C ASP A 110 -1.95 17.09 17.49
N GLN A 111 -0.75 16.88 18.06
CA GLN A 111 0.53 17.06 17.35
C GLN A 111 0.76 15.96 16.29
N ALA A 112 0.25 14.76 16.52
CA ALA A 112 0.40 13.62 15.61
C ALA A 112 -0.65 13.62 14.50
N ASP A 113 -1.84 14.19 14.76
CA ASP A 113 -2.96 14.24 13.82
C ASP A 113 -3.69 15.58 13.90
N PRO A 114 -3.00 16.71 13.57
CA PRO A 114 -3.52 18.07 13.80
C PRO A 114 -4.80 18.36 13.03
N ASN A 115 -4.99 17.71 11.89
CA ASN A 115 -6.15 17.89 11.02
C ASN A 115 -7.18 16.75 11.15
N GLY A 116 -6.91 15.76 12.00
CA GLY A 116 -7.75 14.57 12.12
C GLY A 116 -7.74 13.65 10.90
N ALA A 117 -6.81 13.85 9.97
CA ALA A 117 -6.74 13.12 8.69
C ALA A 117 -6.46 11.63 8.90
N LYS A 118 -5.49 11.28 9.75
CA LYS A 118 -5.13 9.90 10.07
C LYS A 118 -6.29 9.16 10.74
N THR A 119 -6.92 9.81 11.71
CA THR A 119 -8.10 9.27 12.40
C THR A 119 -9.28 9.09 11.46
N ALA A 120 -9.52 10.04 10.56
CA ALA A 120 -10.58 9.95 9.56
C ALA A 120 -10.33 8.81 8.58
N LEU A 121 -9.09 8.65 8.10
CA LEU A 121 -8.67 7.57 7.23
C LEU A 121 -8.93 6.20 7.88
N PHE A 122 -8.50 6.03 9.14
CA PHE A 122 -8.73 4.79 9.87
C PHE A 122 -10.22 4.49 10.09
N ARG A 123 -11.02 5.50 10.41
CA ARG A 123 -12.48 5.33 10.55
C ARG A 123 -13.18 4.95 9.24
N GLY A 124 -12.70 5.49 8.12
CA GLY A 124 -13.19 5.13 6.78
C GLY A 124 -12.77 3.70 6.36
N HIS A 125 -11.67 3.21 6.91
CA HIS A 125 -11.09 1.90 6.61
C HIS A 125 -10.72 1.16 7.90
N PRO A 126 -11.70 0.65 8.67
CA PRO A 126 -11.42 -0.01 9.94
C PRO A 126 -10.53 -1.24 9.75
N ALA A 127 -9.49 -1.37 10.57
CA ALA A 127 -8.61 -2.52 10.53
C ALA A 127 -9.31 -3.76 11.13
N MET A 128 -9.24 -4.87 10.41
CA MET A 128 -9.66 -6.19 10.89
C MET A 128 -8.41 -7.00 11.21
N VAL A 129 -7.98 -6.96 12.48
CA VAL A 129 -6.81 -7.68 12.95
C VAL A 129 -7.23 -8.97 13.63
N ARG A 130 -6.50 -10.06 13.35
CA ARG A 130 -6.77 -11.37 13.95
C ARG A 130 -6.57 -11.34 15.46
N GLY A 131 -7.44 -12.04 16.19
CA GLY A 131 -7.46 -12.04 17.66
C GLY A 131 -6.15 -12.47 18.33
N GLU A 132 -5.34 -13.26 17.63
CA GLU A 132 -4.01 -13.70 18.11
C GLU A 132 -3.02 -12.53 18.32
N PHE A 133 -3.25 -11.37 17.72
CA PHE A 133 -2.41 -10.18 17.87
C PHE A 133 -2.89 -9.25 19.00
N HIS A 134 -4.04 -9.48 19.61
CA HIS A 134 -4.60 -8.55 20.61
C HIS A 134 -3.66 -8.32 21.79
N SER A 135 -2.96 -9.35 22.28
CA SER A 135 -2.01 -9.20 23.38
C SER A 135 -0.78 -8.38 22.99
N GLU A 136 -0.28 -8.57 21.77
CA GLU A 136 0.86 -7.81 21.24
C GLU A 136 0.46 -6.35 21.01
N ILE A 137 -0.69 -6.12 20.37
CA ILE A 137 -1.28 -4.79 20.19
C ILE A 137 -1.41 -4.08 21.54
N ALA A 138 -1.94 -4.75 22.57
CA ALA A 138 -2.11 -4.15 23.90
C ALA A 138 -0.78 -3.77 24.57
N ALA A 139 0.31 -4.50 24.30
CA ALA A 139 1.62 -4.32 24.93
C ALA A 139 2.59 -3.45 24.13
N THR A 140 2.27 -3.09 22.87
CA THR A 140 3.17 -2.32 22.02
C THR A 140 3.22 -0.86 22.45
N GLU A 141 4.43 -0.33 22.66
CA GLU A 141 4.74 1.06 22.95
C GLU A 141 5.46 1.69 21.74
N PRO A 142 5.64 3.04 21.69
CA PRO A 142 6.29 3.72 20.55
C PRO A 142 7.66 3.14 20.20
N GLU A 143 8.47 2.82 21.22
CA GLU A 143 9.83 2.29 21.09
C GLU A 143 9.88 0.77 20.98
N SER A 144 8.75 0.10 20.92
CA SER A 144 8.71 -1.35 20.75
C SER A 144 9.18 -1.76 19.35
N HIS A 145 9.72 -2.97 19.27
CA HIS A 145 10.01 -3.67 18.02
C HIS A 145 8.94 -4.74 17.78
N PRO A 146 7.82 -4.41 17.12
CA PRO A 146 6.74 -5.36 16.89
C PRO A 146 7.20 -6.58 16.09
N SER A 147 6.43 -7.67 16.19
CA SER A 147 6.67 -8.82 15.35
C SER A 147 6.50 -8.51 13.87
N ARG A 148 7.24 -9.22 13.02
CA ARG A 148 7.06 -9.12 11.56
C ARG A 148 5.65 -9.52 11.13
N ALA A 149 5.02 -10.42 11.87
CA ALA A 149 3.67 -10.85 11.61
C ALA A 149 2.64 -9.73 11.86
N LEU A 150 2.77 -8.98 12.96
CA LEU A 150 1.90 -7.82 13.23
C LEU A 150 2.14 -6.69 12.21
N TYR A 151 3.39 -6.46 11.80
CA TYR A 151 3.67 -5.51 10.72
C TYR A 151 3.02 -5.94 9.39
N GLY A 152 2.95 -7.24 9.14
CA GLY A 152 2.21 -7.78 8.00
C GLY A 152 0.72 -7.40 8.03
N GLU A 153 0.07 -7.43 9.18
CA GLU A 153 -1.32 -6.97 9.33
C GLU A 153 -1.46 -5.46 9.02
N TYR A 154 -0.50 -4.64 9.48
CA TYR A 154 -0.46 -3.22 9.12
C TYR A 154 -0.32 -3.02 7.61
N LEU A 155 0.58 -3.75 6.95
CA LEU A 155 0.80 -3.66 5.50
C LEU A 155 -0.43 -4.08 4.70
N ARG A 156 -1.13 -5.13 5.12
CA ARG A 156 -2.41 -5.56 4.51
C ARG A 156 -3.47 -4.48 4.62
N TRP A 157 -3.56 -3.85 5.80
CA TRP A 157 -4.45 -2.73 6.01
C TRP A 157 -4.09 -1.55 5.10
N VAL A 158 -2.81 -1.17 5.01
CA VAL A 158 -2.35 -0.10 4.09
C VAL A 158 -2.73 -0.42 2.64
N LEU A 159 -2.48 -1.66 2.18
CA LEU A 159 -2.87 -2.05 0.82
C LEU A 159 -4.39 -1.91 0.61
N SER A 160 -5.21 -2.29 1.59
CA SER A 160 -6.67 -2.14 1.48
C SER A 160 -7.10 -0.68 1.36
N VAL A 161 -6.45 0.23 2.09
CA VAL A 161 -6.65 1.68 1.99
C VAL A 161 -6.27 2.20 0.60
N VAL A 162 -5.09 1.81 0.11
CA VAL A 162 -4.62 2.22 -1.22
C VAL A 162 -5.56 1.75 -2.31
N LEU A 163 -5.98 0.49 -2.28
CA LEU A 163 -6.92 -0.06 -3.26
C LEU A 163 -8.28 0.65 -3.25
N ALA A 164 -8.75 1.05 -2.08
CA ALA A 164 -10.01 1.78 -1.95
C ALA A 164 -9.91 3.26 -2.41
N SER A 165 -8.71 3.83 -2.45
CA SER A 165 -8.46 5.21 -2.87
C SER A 165 -8.06 5.35 -4.35
N VAL A 166 -7.98 4.24 -5.09
CA VAL A 166 -7.62 4.25 -6.52
C VAL A 166 -8.66 5.04 -7.34
N PRO A 167 -8.26 6.06 -8.10
CA PRO A 167 -9.19 6.82 -8.93
C PRO A 167 -9.66 6.01 -10.14
N GLU A 168 -10.81 6.38 -10.74
CA GLU A 168 -11.40 5.68 -11.90
C GLU A 168 -10.47 5.63 -13.13
N SER A 169 -9.52 6.55 -13.23
CA SER A 169 -8.51 6.57 -14.30
C SER A 169 -7.44 5.48 -14.17
N LEU A 170 -7.37 4.81 -13.00
CA LEU A 170 -6.40 3.77 -12.71
C LEU A 170 -7.12 2.49 -12.31
N LYS A 171 -6.97 1.42 -13.10
CA LYS A 171 -7.48 0.09 -12.74
C LYS A 171 -6.38 -0.71 -12.07
N VAL A 172 -6.66 -1.35 -10.93
CA VAL A 172 -5.71 -2.24 -10.26
C VAL A 172 -6.24 -3.67 -10.27
N GLU A 173 -5.42 -4.59 -10.73
CA GLU A 173 -5.66 -6.04 -10.68
C GLU A 173 -4.61 -6.69 -9.79
N VAL A 174 -5.07 -7.38 -8.76
CA VAL A 174 -4.19 -8.08 -7.80
C VAL A 174 -4.15 -9.56 -8.15
N HIS A 175 -2.94 -10.09 -8.34
CA HIS A 175 -2.71 -11.48 -8.69
C HIS A 175 -1.91 -12.16 -7.58
N GLN A 176 -2.52 -13.15 -6.93
CA GLN A 176 -1.79 -14.04 -6.04
C GLN A 176 -1.19 -15.17 -6.87
N ALA A 177 -0.04 -14.90 -7.46
CA ALA A 177 0.65 -15.79 -8.39
C ALA A 177 2.14 -15.49 -8.41
N ARG A 178 2.92 -16.42 -8.88
CA ARG A 178 4.36 -16.28 -9.07
C ARG A 178 4.67 -15.85 -10.50
N ALA A 179 5.35 -14.72 -10.66
CA ALA A 179 5.94 -14.38 -11.95
C ALA A 179 7.20 -15.24 -12.19
N THR A 180 7.19 -16.03 -13.24
CA THR A 180 8.27 -17.01 -13.55
C THR A 180 9.11 -16.61 -14.72
N GLU A 181 8.57 -15.84 -15.66
CA GLU A 181 9.27 -15.41 -16.86
C GLU A 181 8.79 -14.04 -17.31
N ILE A 182 9.69 -13.24 -17.86
CA ILE A 182 9.40 -11.99 -18.55
C ILE A 182 10.06 -12.06 -19.93
N THR A 183 9.26 -11.98 -20.98
CA THR A 183 9.73 -12.00 -22.37
C THR A 183 9.25 -10.78 -23.11
N GLN A 184 10.05 -10.29 -24.08
CA GLN A 184 9.60 -9.21 -24.96
C GLN A 184 8.96 -9.81 -26.22
N VAL A 185 7.75 -9.37 -26.51
CA VAL A 185 7.02 -9.77 -27.70
C VAL A 185 6.66 -8.52 -28.55
N THR A 186 6.79 -8.65 -29.86
CA THR A 186 6.35 -7.60 -30.78
C THR A 186 4.97 -7.95 -31.28
N GLY A 187 3.98 -7.11 -30.99
CA GLY A 187 2.62 -7.30 -31.49
C GLY A 187 2.49 -7.04 -32.99
N ASP A 188 1.35 -7.40 -33.57
CA ASP A 188 1.02 -7.14 -34.97
C ASP A 188 0.99 -5.64 -35.32
N ASP A 189 0.84 -4.79 -34.29
CA ASP A 189 0.91 -3.32 -34.37
C ASP A 189 2.34 -2.76 -34.36
N GLY A 190 3.35 -3.63 -34.29
CA GLY A 190 4.77 -3.27 -34.22
C GLY A 190 5.22 -2.73 -32.85
N ILE A 191 4.35 -2.75 -31.84
CA ILE A 191 4.68 -2.28 -30.49
C ILE A 191 5.31 -3.44 -29.69
N VAL A 192 6.46 -3.16 -29.09
CA VAL A 192 7.12 -4.10 -28.17
C VAL A 192 6.44 -4.04 -26.80
N ARG A 193 6.09 -5.19 -26.25
CA ARG A 193 5.48 -5.35 -24.93
C ARG A 193 6.23 -6.39 -24.12
N ASP A 194 6.25 -6.22 -22.81
CA ASP A 194 6.71 -7.26 -21.89
C ASP A 194 5.53 -8.20 -21.59
N GLU A 195 5.73 -9.49 -21.84
CA GLU A 195 4.79 -10.56 -21.49
C GLU A 195 5.31 -11.26 -20.23
N ILE A 196 4.44 -11.39 -19.22
CA ILE A 196 4.78 -11.96 -17.91
C ILE A 196 3.99 -13.24 -17.72
N THR A 197 4.71 -14.35 -17.57
CA THR A 197 4.12 -15.66 -17.26
C THR A 197 3.87 -15.78 -15.77
N LEU A 198 2.64 -16.15 -15.39
CA LEU A 198 2.23 -16.36 -14.00
C LEU A 198 1.91 -17.82 -13.75
N GLU A 199 2.38 -18.34 -12.61
CA GLU A 199 2.04 -19.66 -12.05
C GLU A 199 1.24 -19.47 -10.74
N HIS A 200 0.12 -20.20 -10.62
CA HIS A 200 -0.79 -20.20 -9.48
C HIS A 200 -0.54 -21.36 -8.51
#